data_6b0a410d619b4cd658e7607a86fe9e6b
#
_entry.id   6b0a410d619b4cd658e7607a86fe9e6b
#
_cell.length_a   1.000
_cell.length_b   1.000
_cell.length_c   1.000
_cell.angle_alpha   90.00
_cell.angle_beta   90.00
_cell.angle_gamma   90.00
#
_symmetry.space_group_name_H-M   'P 1'
#
loop_
_entity.id
_entity.type
_entity.pdbx_description
1 polymer ?
#
loop_
_entity_poly.entity_id
_entity_poly.type
_entity_poly.pdbx_seq_one_letter_code
_entity_poly.pdbx_strand_id
1 'polypeptide(L)'
;MRVPFSYIRRNLWVRKLTTALTAGGMALVVFVFAAVLMLDAGLKATLVATGSPDNVVLIRQGSQTEVQSGVFRDQAALIETSPEIARSSDGQPLVSKEVVVLNSLPKITDPNKRSNVVVRGLPEMGRTLRPQVRIVEGRMFRPGSSEIVVGNSVARGFAGVEIGQQLSFAGRHWTVVGIFDGGKTAFDSEIWGDVEQMMQAFRRITYSSVIAKLASPTALDALKARLDND
;
A
#
# COMPACT_ATOMS: atom_id res chain seq x y z
N MET A 1 24.10 32.89 45.95
CA MET A 1 23.53 31.99 46.97
C MET A 1 23.27 30.61 46.30
N ARG A 2 23.95 29.54 46.74
CA ARG A 2 23.68 28.18 46.27
C ARG A 2 22.68 27.54 47.24
N VAL A 3 21.48 27.21 46.76
CA VAL A 3 20.47 26.50 47.56
C VAL A 3 20.99 25.06 47.80
N PRO A 4 21.07 24.59 49.06
CA PRO A 4 21.58 23.25 49.36
C PRO A 4 20.64 22.16 48.77
N PHE A 5 21.18 21.19 48.06
CA PHE A 5 20.43 20.09 47.43
C PHE A 5 19.57 19.31 48.45
N SER A 6 20.03 19.23 49.68
CA SER A 6 19.30 18.62 50.81
C SER A 6 17.97 19.31 51.11
N TYR A 7 17.90 20.61 50.96
CA TYR A 7 16.69 21.41 51.20
C TYR A 7 15.62 21.13 50.12
N ILE A 8 16.06 21.07 48.86
CA ILE A 8 15.16 20.74 47.71
C ILE A 8 14.56 19.36 47.89
N ARG A 9 15.38 18.33 48.18
CA ARG A 9 14.93 16.94 48.40
C ARG A 9 13.92 16.86 49.56
N ARG A 10 14.18 17.51 50.67
CA ARG A 10 13.29 17.52 51.84
C ARG A 10 11.95 18.18 51.52
N ASN A 11 11.95 19.28 50.78
CA ASN A 11 10.71 19.97 50.37
C ASN A 11 9.86 19.15 49.44
N LEU A 12 10.47 18.41 48.49
CA LEU A 12 9.77 17.49 47.62
C LEU A 12 9.09 16.34 48.40
N TRP A 13 9.75 15.81 49.45
CA TRP A 13 9.18 14.77 50.28
C TRP A 13 8.04 15.24 51.19
N VAL A 14 8.11 16.47 51.72
CA VAL A 14 7.05 17.06 52.54
C VAL A 14 5.78 17.27 51.69
N ARG A 15 5.93 17.67 50.43
CA ARG A 15 4.81 17.92 49.50
C ARG A 15 4.66 16.79 48.46
N LYS A 16 4.83 15.54 48.89
CA LYS A 16 4.88 14.34 48.00
C LYS A 16 3.67 14.24 47.05
N LEU A 17 2.46 14.55 47.52
CA LEU A 17 1.24 14.47 46.69
C LEU A 17 1.26 15.53 45.56
N THR A 18 1.54 16.77 45.87
CA THR A 18 1.62 17.84 44.88
C THR A 18 2.76 17.61 43.92
N THR A 19 3.92 17.18 44.39
CA THR A 19 5.08 16.84 43.57
C THR A 19 4.76 15.68 42.62
N ALA A 20 4.11 14.61 43.12
CA ALA A 20 3.69 13.48 42.30
C ALA A 20 2.66 13.86 41.23
N LEU A 21 1.68 14.69 41.58
CA LEU A 21 0.66 15.17 40.62
C LEU A 21 1.31 16.05 39.54
N THR A 22 2.21 16.96 39.91
CA THR A 22 2.89 17.82 38.93
C THR A 22 3.83 17.03 38.04
N ALA A 23 4.64 16.12 38.61
CA ALA A 23 5.53 15.25 37.86
C ALA A 23 4.76 14.26 36.96
N GLY A 24 3.67 13.71 37.49
CA GLY A 24 2.79 12.80 36.73
C GLY A 24 2.08 13.51 35.59
N GLY A 25 1.61 14.76 35.82
CA GLY A 25 1.01 15.58 34.76
C GLY A 25 2.01 15.91 33.64
N MET A 26 3.24 16.31 33.99
CA MET A 26 4.29 16.54 32.99
C MET A 26 4.70 15.23 32.27
N ALA A 27 4.83 14.14 33.01
CA ALA A 27 5.14 12.85 32.40
C ALA A 27 4.05 12.39 31.43
N LEU A 28 2.77 12.62 31.77
CA LEU A 28 1.64 12.30 30.88
C LEU A 28 1.70 13.11 29.57
N VAL A 29 1.97 14.43 29.67
CA VAL A 29 2.08 15.28 28.48
C VAL A 29 3.24 14.83 27.58
N VAL A 30 4.41 14.55 28.15
CA VAL A 30 5.58 14.06 27.42
C VAL A 30 5.29 12.69 26.80
N PHE A 31 4.62 11.80 27.54
CA PHE A 31 4.23 10.49 27.03
C PHE A 31 3.29 10.58 25.84
N VAL A 32 2.23 11.38 25.93
CA VAL A 32 1.28 11.58 24.83
C VAL A 32 1.99 12.16 23.60
N PHE A 33 2.84 13.15 23.80
CA PHE A 33 3.60 13.76 22.70
C PHE A 33 4.55 12.75 22.04
N ALA A 34 5.29 11.98 22.84
CA ALA A 34 6.17 10.91 22.33
C ALA A 34 5.38 9.83 21.58
N ALA A 35 4.23 9.41 22.11
CA ALA A 35 3.37 8.43 21.45
C ALA A 35 2.86 8.90 20.08
N VAL A 36 2.46 10.18 19.96
CA VAL A 36 2.05 10.76 18.67
C VAL A 36 3.21 10.80 17.67
N LEU A 37 4.40 11.22 18.12
CA LEU A 37 5.60 11.23 17.25
C LEU A 37 6.01 9.82 16.81
N MET A 38 5.93 8.83 17.69
CA MET A 38 6.21 7.43 17.36
C MET A 38 5.20 6.88 16.35
N LEU A 39 3.92 7.23 16.49
CA LEU A 39 2.87 6.85 15.54
C LEU A 39 3.11 7.47 14.16
N ASP A 40 3.42 8.78 14.11
CA ASP A 40 3.75 9.48 12.86
C ASP A 40 4.98 8.85 12.17
N ALA A 41 6.05 8.60 12.92
CA ALA A 41 7.26 7.97 12.40
C ALA A 41 6.99 6.54 11.90
N GLY A 42 6.19 5.75 12.64
CA GLY A 42 5.80 4.40 12.24
C GLY A 42 4.95 4.39 10.96
N LEU A 43 3.99 5.31 10.87
CA LEU A 43 3.15 5.45 9.68
C LEU A 43 3.97 5.86 8.45
N LYS A 44 4.84 6.87 8.59
CA LYS A 44 5.76 7.29 7.51
C LYS A 44 6.67 6.15 7.07
N ALA A 45 7.26 5.40 7.99
CA ALA A 45 8.12 4.26 7.67
C ALA A 45 7.36 3.20 6.86
N THR A 46 6.12 2.90 7.23
CA THR A 46 5.28 1.92 6.50
C THR A 46 4.90 2.42 5.11
N LEU A 47 4.55 3.70 4.98
CA LEU A 47 4.19 4.30 3.68
C LEU A 47 5.39 4.34 2.72
N VAL A 48 6.56 4.74 3.22
CA VAL A 48 7.80 4.77 2.41
C VAL A 48 8.23 3.35 2.02
N ALA A 49 8.09 2.36 2.92
CA ALA A 49 8.44 0.96 2.62
C ALA A 49 7.53 0.34 1.54
N THR A 50 6.31 0.86 1.36
CA THR A 50 5.37 0.38 0.33
C THR A 50 5.77 0.84 -1.07
N GLY A 51 6.47 1.97 -1.21
CA GLY A 51 6.95 2.52 -2.47
C GLY A 51 8.45 2.31 -2.70
N SER A 52 8.88 2.47 -3.95
CA SER A 52 10.29 2.71 -4.28
C SER A 52 10.47 4.22 -4.49
N PRO A 53 11.58 4.83 -4.04
CA PRO A 53 11.79 6.28 -4.21
C PRO A 53 11.84 6.71 -5.68
N ASP A 54 12.12 5.78 -6.59
CA ASP A 54 12.16 6.04 -8.03
C ASP A 54 10.82 5.78 -8.72
N ASN A 55 9.84 5.22 -8.03
CA ASN A 55 8.52 4.94 -8.59
C ASN A 55 7.56 6.09 -8.31
N VAL A 56 6.78 6.44 -9.33
CA VAL A 56 5.66 7.38 -9.21
C VAL A 56 4.34 6.66 -9.42
N VAL A 57 3.33 7.09 -8.71
CA VAL A 57 1.95 6.63 -8.89
C VAL A 57 1.16 7.77 -9.49
N LEU A 58 0.66 7.56 -10.70
CA LEU A 58 -0.16 8.52 -11.42
C LEU A 58 -1.62 8.10 -11.29
N ILE A 59 -2.42 9.02 -10.80
CA ILE A 59 -3.87 8.86 -10.64
C ILE A 59 -4.56 10.07 -11.29
N ARG A 60 -5.84 9.92 -11.58
CA ARG A 60 -6.63 11.01 -12.13
C ARG A 60 -6.61 12.24 -11.21
N GLN A 61 -6.45 13.42 -11.77
CA GLN A 61 -6.50 14.68 -11.03
C GLN A 61 -7.80 14.80 -10.23
N GLY A 62 -7.71 15.22 -8.97
CA GLY A 62 -8.83 15.31 -8.03
C GLY A 62 -9.21 14.00 -7.34
N SER A 63 -8.64 12.85 -7.71
CA SER A 63 -8.83 11.60 -6.98
C SER A 63 -7.95 11.58 -5.74
N GLN A 64 -8.51 11.11 -4.62
CA GLN A 64 -7.76 10.98 -3.36
C GLN A 64 -7.12 9.60 -3.19
N THR A 65 -7.62 8.59 -3.91
CA THR A 65 -7.17 7.21 -3.82
C THR A 65 -7.19 6.54 -5.18
N GLU A 66 -6.39 5.47 -5.36
CA GLU A 66 -6.40 4.65 -6.58
C GLU A 66 -7.80 4.07 -6.87
N VAL A 67 -8.55 3.67 -5.83
CA VAL A 67 -9.90 3.07 -5.98
C VAL A 67 -10.89 4.03 -6.63
N GLN A 68 -10.77 5.34 -6.34
CA GLN A 68 -11.66 6.39 -6.88
C GLN A 68 -11.16 6.94 -8.22
N SER A 69 -9.94 6.61 -8.59
CA SER A 69 -9.31 7.11 -9.80
C SER A 69 -9.73 6.34 -11.04
N GLY A 70 -9.68 7.02 -12.18
CA GLY A 70 -9.94 6.45 -13.51
C GLY A 70 -9.03 7.10 -14.54
N VAL A 71 -7.98 6.40 -14.96
CA VAL A 71 -7.06 6.78 -16.03
C VAL A 71 -7.45 6.04 -17.29
N PHE A 72 -7.78 6.78 -18.36
CA PHE A 72 -8.16 6.18 -19.63
C PHE A 72 -6.97 5.52 -20.32
N ARG A 73 -7.23 4.60 -21.26
CA ARG A 73 -6.18 3.82 -21.94
C ARG A 73 -5.25 4.70 -22.78
N ASP A 74 -5.75 5.74 -23.41
CA ASP A 74 -5.00 6.74 -24.17
C ASP A 74 -4.06 7.55 -23.26
N GLN A 75 -4.55 8.01 -22.12
CA GLN A 75 -3.73 8.68 -21.11
C GLN A 75 -2.62 7.76 -20.56
N ALA A 76 -2.95 6.51 -20.29
CA ALA A 76 -1.96 5.53 -19.85
C ALA A 76 -0.89 5.24 -20.93
N ALA A 77 -1.26 5.26 -22.21
CA ALA A 77 -0.34 5.12 -23.33
C ALA A 77 0.59 6.33 -23.46
N LEU A 78 0.07 7.55 -23.24
CA LEU A 78 0.89 8.77 -23.22
C LEU A 78 1.98 8.68 -22.15
N ILE A 79 1.62 8.25 -20.93
CA ILE A 79 2.59 8.04 -19.83
C ILE A 79 3.64 7.00 -20.24
N GLU A 80 3.24 5.87 -20.82
CA GLU A 80 4.12 4.79 -21.22
C GLU A 80 5.17 5.20 -22.27
N THR A 81 4.81 6.14 -23.14
CA THR A 81 5.70 6.67 -24.20
C THR A 81 6.56 7.85 -23.75
N SER A 82 6.33 8.38 -22.57
CA SER A 82 7.04 9.56 -22.04
C SER A 82 8.55 9.29 -21.86
N PRO A 83 9.42 10.21 -22.30
CA PRO A 83 10.89 10.05 -22.18
C PRO A 83 11.39 10.09 -20.73
N GLU A 84 10.60 10.61 -19.81
CA GLU A 84 10.86 10.68 -18.38
C GLU A 84 10.77 9.30 -17.69
N ILE A 85 10.23 8.30 -18.38
CA ILE A 85 10.04 6.94 -17.85
C ILE A 85 11.28 6.10 -18.15
N ALA A 86 11.74 5.39 -17.13
CA ALA A 86 12.84 4.45 -17.26
C ALA A 86 12.45 3.26 -18.15
N ARG A 87 13.43 2.72 -18.84
CA ARG A 87 13.30 1.50 -19.64
C ARG A 87 14.16 0.40 -19.08
N SER A 88 13.71 -0.83 -19.22
CA SER A 88 14.50 -2.02 -18.89
C SER A 88 15.64 -2.23 -19.92
N SER A 89 16.50 -3.20 -19.66
CA SER A 89 17.63 -3.54 -20.54
C SER A 89 17.23 -3.95 -21.97
N ASP A 90 16.00 -4.48 -22.11
CA ASP A 90 15.37 -4.89 -23.39
C ASP A 90 14.52 -3.75 -24.02
N GLY A 91 14.64 -2.53 -23.50
CA GLY A 91 13.98 -1.34 -24.03
C GLY A 91 12.50 -1.18 -23.67
N GLN A 92 11.92 -2.09 -22.89
CA GLN A 92 10.54 -1.99 -22.46
C GLN A 92 10.36 -0.88 -21.41
N PRO A 93 9.30 -0.06 -21.49
CA PRO A 93 9.03 0.95 -20.48
C PRO A 93 8.69 0.29 -19.15
N LEU A 94 9.26 0.79 -18.06
CA LEU A 94 8.98 0.32 -16.71
C LEU A 94 7.69 0.96 -16.18
N VAL A 95 6.56 0.52 -16.73
CA VAL A 95 5.21 1.03 -16.46
C VAL A 95 4.26 -0.12 -16.15
N SER A 96 3.48 0.04 -15.11
CA SER A 96 2.39 -0.87 -14.72
C SER A 96 1.06 -0.12 -14.72
N LYS A 97 0.16 -0.51 -15.60
CA LYS A 97 -1.22 0.00 -15.66
C LYS A 97 -2.10 -0.91 -14.80
N GLU A 98 -2.69 -0.38 -13.74
CA GLU A 98 -3.31 -1.20 -12.71
C GLU A 98 -4.78 -0.83 -12.46
N VAL A 99 -5.57 -1.82 -12.14
CA VAL A 99 -6.92 -1.62 -11.61
C VAL A 99 -6.95 -1.98 -10.13
N VAL A 100 -7.51 -1.11 -9.32
CA VAL A 100 -7.63 -1.29 -7.87
C VAL A 100 -9.08 -1.14 -7.48
N VAL A 101 -9.64 -2.17 -6.87
CA VAL A 101 -11.03 -2.21 -6.43
C VAL A 101 -11.13 -2.79 -5.02
N LEU A 102 -12.24 -2.50 -4.35
CA LEU A 102 -12.55 -3.13 -3.07
C LEU A 102 -13.51 -4.29 -3.27
N ASN A 103 -13.23 -5.41 -2.63
CA ASN A 103 -14.12 -6.55 -2.55
C ASN A 103 -14.30 -6.97 -1.09
N SER A 104 -15.49 -7.47 -0.75
CA SER A 104 -15.81 -7.86 0.62
C SER A 104 -15.71 -9.38 0.76
N LEU A 105 -14.90 -9.84 1.72
CA LEU A 105 -14.69 -11.26 2.01
C LEU A 105 -15.10 -11.61 3.46
N PRO A 106 -15.51 -12.85 3.73
CA PRO A 106 -15.80 -13.34 5.08
C PRO A 106 -14.51 -13.49 5.89
N LYS A 107 -14.56 -13.11 7.17
CA LYS A 107 -13.41 -13.30 8.08
C LYS A 107 -13.33 -14.74 8.59
N ILE A 108 -12.11 -15.25 8.82
CA ILE A 108 -11.91 -16.56 9.45
C ILE A 108 -12.55 -16.61 10.85
N THR A 109 -12.44 -15.52 11.63
CA THR A 109 -12.92 -15.47 13.02
C THR A 109 -14.44 -15.46 13.14
N ASP A 110 -15.15 -14.98 12.12
CA ASP A 110 -16.60 -14.94 12.06
C ASP A 110 -17.05 -14.86 10.59
N PRO A 111 -17.51 -15.96 9.98
CA PRO A 111 -17.94 -16.00 8.58
C PRO A 111 -19.11 -15.06 8.24
N ASN A 112 -19.91 -14.66 9.23
CA ASN A 112 -20.99 -13.69 9.04
C ASN A 112 -20.46 -12.24 8.98
N LYS A 113 -19.23 -12.01 9.47
CA LYS A 113 -18.59 -10.70 9.45
C LYS A 113 -17.71 -10.56 8.22
N ARG A 114 -18.12 -9.69 7.32
CA ARG A 114 -17.37 -9.38 6.10
C ARG A 114 -16.50 -8.13 6.29
N SER A 115 -15.37 -8.09 5.62
CA SER A 115 -14.48 -6.93 5.60
C SER A 115 -13.94 -6.69 4.19
N ASN A 116 -13.68 -5.43 3.86
CA ASN A 116 -13.14 -5.08 2.58
C ASN A 116 -11.68 -5.50 2.47
N VAL A 117 -11.35 -6.05 1.30
CA VAL A 117 -9.99 -6.39 0.87
C VAL A 117 -9.73 -5.66 -0.45
N VAL A 118 -8.55 -5.13 -0.62
CA VAL A 118 -8.11 -4.53 -1.87
C VAL A 118 -7.82 -5.66 -2.87
N VAL A 119 -8.45 -5.58 -4.04
CA VAL A 119 -8.15 -6.45 -5.19
C VAL A 119 -7.44 -5.60 -6.23
N ARG A 120 -6.23 -6.00 -6.59
CA ARG A 120 -5.39 -5.31 -7.57
C ARG A 120 -5.19 -6.20 -8.79
N GLY A 121 -5.57 -5.68 -9.95
CA GLY A 121 -5.18 -6.24 -11.23
C GLY A 121 -3.92 -5.54 -11.74
N LEU A 122 -2.88 -6.30 -12.02
CA LEU A 122 -1.60 -5.77 -12.50
C LEU A 122 -1.03 -6.63 -13.64
N PRO A 123 -0.26 -6.04 -14.57
CA PRO A 123 0.52 -6.75 -15.57
C PRO A 123 1.79 -7.34 -14.93
N GLU A 124 2.53 -8.16 -15.66
CA GLU A 124 3.80 -8.73 -15.21
C GLU A 124 4.81 -7.64 -14.76
N MET A 125 4.84 -6.52 -15.46
CA MET A 125 5.67 -5.37 -15.10
C MET A 125 5.37 -4.82 -13.70
N GLY A 126 4.12 -4.94 -13.23
CA GLY A 126 3.73 -4.50 -11.89
C GLY A 126 4.45 -5.26 -10.78
N ARG A 127 4.79 -6.53 -11.01
CA ARG A 127 5.64 -7.33 -10.11
C ARG A 127 7.09 -6.84 -10.16
N THR A 128 7.62 -6.58 -11.35
CA THR A 128 9.01 -6.09 -11.54
C THR A 128 9.24 -4.77 -10.81
N LEU A 129 8.23 -3.90 -10.77
CA LEU A 129 8.28 -2.62 -10.05
C LEU A 129 8.19 -2.76 -8.52
N ARG A 130 7.94 -3.99 -8.00
CA ARG A 130 7.80 -4.29 -6.56
C ARG A 130 8.74 -5.42 -6.13
N PRO A 131 10.07 -5.20 -6.15
CA PRO A 131 11.07 -6.25 -5.88
C PRO A 131 10.99 -6.80 -4.44
N GLN A 132 10.37 -6.07 -3.52
CA GLN A 132 10.14 -6.51 -2.14
C GLN A 132 9.09 -7.61 -2.02
N VAL A 133 8.22 -7.79 -3.03
CA VAL A 133 7.18 -8.82 -3.01
C VAL A 133 7.73 -10.17 -3.42
N ARG A 134 7.52 -11.17 -2.57
CA ARG A 134 8.01 -12.53 -2.78
C ARG A 134 6.87 -13.55 -2.62
N ILE A 135 6.82 -14.54 -3.50
CA ILE A 135 5.93 -15.69 -3.32
C ILE A 135 6.52 -16.53 -2.19
N VAL A 136 5.73 -16.80 -1.16
CA VAL A 136 6.11 -17.63 0.00
C VAL A 136 5.53 -19.03 -0.09
N GLU A 137 4.41 -19.19 -0.82
CA GLU A 137 3.79 -20.49 -1.04
C GLU A 137 3.11 -20.52 -2.42
N GLY A 138 3.17 -21.66 -3.13
CA GLY A 138 2.61 -21.79 -4.45
C GLY A 138 3.40 -21.06 -5.53
N ARG A 139 2.71 -20.37 -6.42
CA ARG A 139 3.31 -19.63 -7.55
C ARG A 139 2.54 -18.33 -7.85
N MET A 140 3.14 -17.48 -8.69
CA MET A 140 2.44 -16.32 -9.26
C MET A 140 1.34 -16.75 -10.23
N PHE A 141 0.29 -15.95 -10.35
CA PHE A 141 -0.76 -16.12 -11.34
C PHE A 141 -0.19 -16.02 -12.77
N ARG A 142 -0.83 -16.70 -13.71
CA ARG A 142 -0.50 -16.63 -15.14
C ARG A 142 -1.23 -15.45 -15.78
N PRO A 143 -0.56 -14.64 -16.61
CA PRO A 143 -1.22 -13.60 -17.40
C PRO A 143 -2.39 -14.18 -18.22
N GLY A 144 -3.48 -13.41 -18.31
CA GLY A 144 -4.68 -13.78 -19.03
C GLY A 144 -5.55 -14.87 -18.39
N SER A 145 -5.21 -15.35 -17.19
CA SER A 145 -5.98 -16.39 -16.49
C SER A 145 -6.85 -15.80 -15.37
N SER A 146 -7.80 -16.63 -14.87
CA SER A 146 -8.58 -16.34 -13.66
C SER A 146 -7.88 -16.86 -12.39
N GLU A 147 -6.55 -16.79 -12.37
CA GLU A 147 -5.75 -17.13 -11.20
C GLU A 147 -5.45 -15.87 -10.38
N ILE A 148 -5.35 -16.05 -9.08
CA ILE A 148 -5.02 -14.97 -8.14
C ILE A 148 -3.98 -15.43 -7.13
N VAL A 149 -3.24 -14.46 -6.58
CA VAL A 149 -2.39 -14.66 -5.42
C VAL A 149 -2.86 -13.75 -4.30
N VAL A 150 -2.70 -14.18 -3.06
CA VAL A 150 -3.18 -13.46 -1.88
C VAL A 150 -2.01 -13.03 -1.00
N GLY A 151 -2.08 -11.84 -0.45
CA GLY A 151 -1.10 -11.36 0.50
C GLY A 151 -1.22 -12.11 1.84
N ASN A 152 -0.12 -12.19 2.56
CA ASN A 152 0.02 -12.96 3.79
C ASN A 152 -1.00 -12.56 4.88
N SER A 153 -1.36 -11.27 4.97
CA SER A 153 -2.39 -10.80 5.91
C SER A 153 -3.79 -11.22 5.48
N VAL A 154 -4.05 -11.30 4.16
CA VAL A 154 -5.33 -11.81 3.63
C VAL A 154 -5.44 -13.29 3.92
N ALA A 155 -4.39 -14.08 3.66
CA ALA A 155 -4.37 -15.52 3.92
C ALA A 155 -4.65 -15.88 5.39
N ARG A 156 -4.21 -15.04 6.32
CA ARG A 156 -4.42 -15.25 7.76
C ARG A 156 -5.75 -14.72 8.29
N GLY A 157 -6.38 -13.78 7.59
CA GLY A 157 -7.54 -13.03 8.10
C GLY A 157 -8.88 -13.43 7.48
N PHE A 158 -8.88 -14.07 6.32
CA PHE A 158 -10.09 -14.31 5.54
C PHE A 158 -10.27 -15.79 5.19
N ALA A 159 -11.51 -16.24 5.14
CA ALA A 159 -11.86 -17.62 4.84
C ALA A 159 -11.89 -17.90 3.33
N GLY A 160 -11.55 -19.11 2.92
CA GLY A 160 -11.63 -19.60 1.54
C GLY A 160 -10.54 -19.05 0.61
N VAL A 161 -9.42 -18.63 1.16
CA VAL A 161 -8.26 -18.07 0.43
C VAL A 161 -7.05 -19.02 0.40
N GLU A 162 -7.23 -20.27 0.77
CA GLU A 162 -6.19 -21.29 0.71
C GLU A 162 -5.85 -21.64 -0.75
N ILE A 163 -4.61 -22.09 -1.00
CA ILE A 163 -4.16 -22.49 -2.34
C ILE A 163 -5.04 -23.61 -2.86
N GLY A 164 -5.49 -23.48 -4.11
CA GLY A 164 -6.41 -24.40 -4.79
C GLY A 164 -7.89 -24.08 -4.57
N GLN A 165 -8.23 -23.21 -3.61
CA GLN A 165 -9.61 -22.77 -3.39
C GLN A 165 -10.06 -21.79 -4.48
N GLN A 166 -11.39 -21.71 -4.66
CA GLN A 166 -12.01 -20.77 -5.58
C GLN A 166 -12.76 -19.69 -4.83
N LEU A 167 -12.35 -18.44 -5.02
CA LEU A 167 -13.07 -17.26 -4.58
C LEU A 167 -14.05 -16.80 -5.66
N SER A 168 -15.29 -16.53 -5.26
CA SER A 168 -16.32 -16.00 -6.17
C SER A 168 -16.52 -14.52 -5.91
N PHE A 169 -16.13 -13.67 -6.84
CA PHE A 169 -16.42 -12.24 -6.82
C PHE A 169 -16.46 -11.64 -8.24
N ALA A 170 -17.12 -10.50 -8.37
CA ALA A 170 -17.32 -9.81 -9.65
C ALA A 170 -17.93 -10.73 -10.75
N GLY A 171 -18.83 -11.67 -10.34
CA GLY A 171 -19.49 -12.60 -11.27
C GLY A 171 -18.59 -13.67 -11.88
N ARG A 172 -17.39 -13.90 -11.31
CA ARG A 172 -16.39 -14.85 -11.81
C ARG A 172 -15.80 -15.68 -10.66
N HIS A 173 -15.29 -16.87 -11.00
CA HIS A 173 -14.52 -17.71 -10.07
C HIS A 173 -13.03 -17.49 -10.29
N TRP A 174 -12.29 -17.28 -9.17
CA TRP A 174 -10.87 -17.01 -9.16
C TRP A 174 -10.16 -18.09 -8.36
N THR A 175 -9.19 -18.76 -8.95
CA THR A 175 -8.43 -19.81 -8.28
C THR A 175 -7.23 -19.21 -7.57
N VAL A 176 -7.11 -19.44 -6.28
CA VAL A 176 -5.92 -19.05 -5.50
C VAL A 176 -4.77 -19.99 -5.83
N VAL A 177 -3.67 -19.47 -6.38
CA VAL A 177 -2.51 -20.27 -6.81
C VAL A 177 -1.24 -19.97 -6.03
N GLY A 178 -1.25 -18.98 -5.15
CA GLY A 178 -0.11 -18.68 -4.32
C GLY A 178 -0.40 -17.64 -3.24
N ILE A 179 0.52 -17.61 -2.28
CA ILE A 179 0.54 -16.63 -1.19
C ILE A 179 1.84 -15.81 -1.32
N PHE A 180 1.76 -14.51 -1.16
CA PHE A 180 2.93 -13.64 -1.20
C PHE A 180 3.13 -12.85 0.09
N ASP A 181 4.39 -12.54 0.35
CA ASP A 181 4.84 -11.60 1.39
C ASP A 181 5.19 -10.27 0.70
N GLY A 182 4.53 -9.20 1.10
CA GLY A 182 4.75 -7.85 0.61
C GLY A 182 5.88 -7.11 1.31
N GLY A 183 6.67 -7.76 2.14
CA GLY A 183 7.76 -7.13 2.88
C GLY A 183 7.28 -6.20 3.99
N LYS A 184 6.19 -6.55 4.68
CA LYS A 184 5.52 -5.74 5.72
C LYS A 184 4.95 -4.42 5.19
N THR A 185 4.58 -4.39 3.94
CA THR A 185 3.91 -3.26 3.29
C THR A 185 2.40 -3.45 3.25
N ALA A 186 1.66 -2.44 2.76
CA ALA A 186 0.22 -2.53 2.55
C ALA A 186 -0.18 -3.66 1.58
N PHE A 187 0.72 -4.11 0.71
CA PHE A 187 0.48 -5.20 -0.23
C PHE A 187 0.14 -6.53 0.44
N ASP A 188 0.62 -6.78 1.67
CA ASP A 188 0.24 -7.98 2.43
C ASP A 188 -1.29 -8.13 2.64
N SER A 189 -2.03 -7.03 2.53
CA SER A 189 -3.48 -6.97 2.69
C SER A 189 -4.24 -6.93 1.36
N GLU A 190 -3.59 -7.28 0.24
CA GLU A 190 -4.17 -7.26 -1.10
C GLU A 190 -4.33 -8.66 -1.70
N ILE A 191 -5.21 -8.76 -2.70
CA ILE A 191 -5.34 -9.88 -3.63
C ILE A 191 -4.88 -9.41 -4.99
N TRP A 192 -3.99 -10.15 -5.65
CA TRP A 192 -3.45 -9.78 -6.96
C TRP A 192 -3.87 -10.76 -8.05
N GLY A 193 -4.17 -10.26 -9.23
CA GLY A 193 -4.48 -11.02 -10.42
C GLY A 193 -4.18 -10.25 -11.69
N ASP A 194 -4.50 -10.86 -12.84
CA ASP A 194 -4.28 -10.25 -14.14
C ASP A 194 -5.16 -9.01 -14.34
N VAL A 195 -4.57 -7.90 -14.81
CA VAL A 195 -5.26 -6.62 -14.94
C VAL A 195 -6.42 -6.67 -15.91
N GLU A 196 -6.26 -7.28 -17.08
CA GLU A 196 -7.32 -7.32 -18.09
C GLU A 196 -8.48 -8.22 -17.65
N GLN A 197 -8.20 -9.34 -16.99
CA GLN A 197 -9.22 -10.21 -16.43
C GLN A 197 -10.00 -9.52 -15.30
N MET A 198 -9.30 -8.77 -14.44
CA MET A 198 -9.93 -7.98 -13.37
C MET A 198 -10.78 -6.83 -13.93
N MET A 199 -10.28 -6.10 -14.92
CA MET A 199 -11.04 -5.04 -15.58
C MET A 199 -12.34 -5.57 -16.19
N GLN A 200 -12.29 -6.72 -16.88
CA GLN A 200 -13.48 -7.34 -17.45
C GLN A 200 -14.48 -7.77 -16.38
N ALA A 201 -14.01 -8.44 -15.32
CA ALA A 201 -14.86 -8.94 -14.25
C ALA A 201 -15.57 -7.78 -13.49
N PHE A 202 -14.85 -6.73 -13.18
CA PHE A 202 -15.39 -5.54 -12.50
C PHE A 202 -16.03 -4.52 -13.45
N ARG A 203 -16.10 -4.82 -14.75
CA ARG A 203 -16.66 -3.94 -15.81
C ARG A 203 -16.01 -2.56 -15.80
N ARG A 204 -14.69 -2.51 -15.59
CA ARG A 204 -13.92 -1.27 -15.60
C ARG A 204 -13.38 -1.03 -16.99
N ILE A 205 -13.55 0.19 -17.49
CA ILE A 205 -13.03 0.66 -18.78
C ILE A 205 -11.76 1.50 -18.63
N THR A 206 -11.46 1.92 -17.40
CA THR A 206 -10.30 2.73 -17.04
C THR A 206 -9.41 1.98 -16.04
N TYR A 207 -8.11 2.26 -16.09
CA TYR A 207 -7.20 1.88 -15.02
C TYR A 207 -7.45 2.74 -13.77
N SER A 208 -7.12 2.22 -12.62
CA SER A 208 -7.16 2.99 -11.37
C SER A 208 -5.93 3.85 -11.21
N SER A 209 -4.77 3.34 -11.61
CA SER A 209 -3.50 4.04 -11.53
C SER A 209 -2.53 3.54 -12.60
N VAL A 210 -1.53 4.37 -12.87
CA VAL A 210 -0.35 3.99 -13.65
C VAL A 210 0.85 4.15 -12.74
N ILE A 211 1.58 3.06 -12.49
CA ILE A 211 2.82 3.09 -11.73
C ILE A 211 3.98 3.07 -12.71
N ALA A 212 4.88 4.01 -12.58
CA ALA A 212 6.00 4.14 -13.50
C ALA A 212 7.30 4.38 -12.72
N LYS A 213 8.39 3.81 -13.22
CA LYS A 213 9.73 4.12 -12.71
C LYS A 213 10.30 5.31 -13.48
N LEU A 214 10.78 6.31 -12.77
CA LEU A 214 11.43 7.48 -13.38
C LEU A 214 12.82 7.14 -13.88
N ALA A 215 13.20 7.74 -15.01
CA ALA A 215 14.55 7.62 -15.58
C ALA A 215 15.60 8.30 -14.69
N SER A 216 15.21 9.33 -13.93
CA SER A 216 16.04 10.01 -12.94
C SER A 216 15.17 10.66 -11.87
N PRO A 217 15.70 10.97 -10.67
CA PRO A 217 14.95 11.68 -9.62
C PRO A 217 14.42 13.05 -10.06
N THR A 218 15.10 13.71 -11.00
CA THR A 218 14.73 15.03 -11.53
C THR A 218 13.66 14.96 -12.63
N ALA A 219 13.34 13.77 -13.13
CA ALA A 219 12.35 13.58 -14.19
C ALA A 219 10.92 13.82 -13.73
N LEU A 220 10.66 13.86 -12.40
CA LEU A 220 9.31 14.05 -11.86
C LEU A 220 8.69 15.38 -12.27
N ASP A 221 9.45 16.47 -12.18
CA ASP A 221 8.93 17.82 -12.51
C ASP A 221 8.69 17.97 -14.00
N ALA A 222 9.55 17.38 -14.84
CA ALA A 222 9.36 17.34 -16.30
C ALA A 222 8.12 16.53 -16.68
N LEU A 223 7.92 15.35 -16.02
CA LEU A 223 6.73 14.53 -16.25
C LEU A 223 5.46 15.28 -15.85
N LYS A 224 5.43 15.94 -14.68
CA LYS A 224 4.30 16.77 -14.25
C LYS A 224 3.98 17.86 -15.26
N ALA A 225 4.99 18.66 -15.66
CA ALA A 225 4.81 19.72 -16.62
C ALA A 225 4.26 19.24 -17.98
N ARG A 226 4.62 18.03 -18.39
CA ARG A 226 4.07 17.41 -19.61
C ARG A 226 2.60 17.03 -19.42
N LEU A 227 2.27 16.36 -18.32
CA LEU A 227 0.91 15.88 -18.05
C LEU A 227 -0.09 17.01 -17.73
N ASP A 228 0.39 18.16 -17.24
CA ASP A 228 -0.45 19.33 -16.99
C ASP A 228 -0.79 20.11 -18.29
N ASN A 229 -0.06 19.87 -19.39
CA ASN A 229 -0.24 20.53 -20.68
C ASN A 229 -1.02 19.69 -21.72
N ASP A 230 -1.26 18.43 -21.46
CA ASP A 230 -1.98 17.47 -22.30
C ASP A 230 -3.35 17.11 -21.70
#